data_02ee028a96d8b7d8cc42137a5cf79e43
#
_entry.id   02ee028a96d8b7d8cc42137a5cf79e43
#
_cell.length_a   1.000
_cell.length_b   1.000
_cell.length_c   1.000
_cell.angle_alpha   90.00
_cell.angle_beta   90.00
_cell.angle_gamma   90.00
#
_symmetry.space_group_name_H-M   'P 1'
#
loop_
_entity.id
_entity.type
_entity.pdbx_description
1 polymer ?
#
loop_
_entity_poly.entity_id
_entity_poly.type
_entity_poly.pdbx_seq_one_letter_code
_entity_poly.pdbx_strand_id
1 'polypeptide(L)'
;MLFCNIDLLDENFECKRGQYVGVKNGKIAYIGDAEPQEDYGERYDGKHRLLMSGFYNVHSHAPMTLLRGYAENLPLQRWLGEKVFPFEDKIDDEAAYYGTQLSIAEMLASGTVSFSDMYFFFDGMMPAIRESGIKCNLSRGLTVFDDSDYESLAACKDNLRLLNEWNGEMGGRLIGDLCIHGEYTSTPKVVEAVAAHAKDAGARIHIHLSETQTEHEECKQRHGLTPAAYMEAHGIFDSPTTAAHCVWLEDEDFDILKKHNVSVACCPASNLKLASGYANIPKMLEKGINIALGTDGAASNNNLNIFQDIYLFGVVYKGFYHDSTLLTPAQVLHTATRAGALSQGRTDCGKLAVGYKADLCVIDTDTPQFTPMTDAACNVVYAAQGADVRLTMVDGEVLYRDGEFKTIDIEKVKAETQKRTDAILRRL
;
A
#
# COMPACT_ATOMS: atom_id res chain seq x y z
N MET A 1 11.43 2.39 23.96
CA MET A 1 12.57 1.58 23.42
C MET A 1 13.70 2.51 23.02
N LEU A 2 14.96 2.14 23.28
CA LEU A 2 16.15 2.84 22.81
C LEU A 2 16.93 1.93 21.85
N PHE A 3 17.04 2.34 20.59
CA PHE A 3 17.98 1.73 19.65
C PHE A 3 19.37 2.30 19.91
N CYS A 4 20.34 1.42 20.15
CA CYS A 4 21.70 1.79 20.57
C CYS A 4 22.72 1.41 19.51
N ASN A 5 23.63 2.33 19.18
CA ASN A 5 24.71 2.08 18.22
C ASN A 5 24.22 1.52 16.89
N ILE A 6 23.13 2.12 16.35
CA ILE A 6 22.47 1.68 15.12
C ILE A 6 22.83 2.62 13.97
N ASP A 7 23.11 2.07 12.79
CA ASP A 7 23.15 2.89 11.58
C ASP A 7 21.71 3.25 11.19
N LEU A 8 21.49 4.44 10.62
CA LEU A 8 20.15 4.82 10.19
C LEU A 8 20.17 5.53 8.84
N LEU A 9 19.07 5.41 8.08
CA LEU A 9 18.75 6.31 6.98
C LEU A 9 17.84 7.41 7.52
N ASP A 10 18.32 8.65 7.47
CA ASP A 10 17.58 9.81 7.93
C ASP A 10 16.42 10.18 6.99
N GLU A 11 15.76 11.30 7.24
CA GLU A 11 14.62 11.77 6.43
C GLU A 11 14.97 12.12 4.97
N ASN A 12 16.27 12.25 4.65
CA ASN A 12 16.81 12.48 3.31
C ASN A 12 17.46 11.23 2.71
N PHE A 13 17.36 10.09 3.42
CA PHE A 13 18.00 8.82 3.09
C PHE A 13 19.55 8.89 3.09
N GLU A 14 20.11 9.81 3.87
CA GLU A 14 21.56 9.83 4.17
C GLU A 14 21.84 8.88 5.33
N CYS A 15 22.90 8.07 5.18
CA CYS A 15 23.30 7.12 6.21
C CYS A 15 24.04 7.86 7.35
N LYS A 16 23.53 7.77 8.57
CA LYS A 16 24.20 8.20 9.81
C LYS A 16 24.59 6.95 10.60
N ARG A 17 25.86 6.83 10.94
CA ARG A 17 26.40 5.64 11.61
C ARG A 17 26.38 5.76 13.12
N GLY A 18 26.15 4.62 13.79
CA GLY A 18 26.32 4.48 15.23
C GLY A 18 25.45 5.39 16.09
N GLN A 19 24.23 5.63 15.65
CA GLN A 19 23.29 6.56 16.30
C GLN A 19 22.52 5.92 17.43
N TYR A 20 21.93 6.77 18.28
CA TYR A 20 20.93 6.42 19.28
C TYR A 20 19.57 6.98 18.84
N VAL A 21 18.53 6.13 18.86
CA VAL A 21 17.17 6.55 18.54
C VAL A 21 16.24 6.15 19.69
N GLY A 22 15.64 7.13 20.35
CA GLY A 22 14.71 6.94 21.47
C GLY A 22 13.26 7.04 20.99
N VAL A 23 12.47 5.99 21.28
CA VAL A 23 11.02 5.94 21.01
C VAL A 23 10.26 6.01 22.32
N LYS A 24 9.31 6.95 22.42
CA LYS A 24 8.46 7.16 23.59
C LYS A 24 7.07 7.64 23.17
N ASN A 25 6.03 7.10 23.80
CA ASN A 25 4.64 7.48 23.53
C ASN A 25 4.26 7.39 22.04
N GLY A 26 4.71 6.34 21.36
CA GLY A 26 4.41 6.09 19.94
C GLY A 26 5.17 6.99 18.96
N LYS A 27 6.11 7.82 19.42
CA LYS A 27 6.85 8.77 18.60
C LYS A 27 8.36 8.62 18.74
N ILE A 28 9.08 9.06 17.72
CA ILE A 28 10.51 9.25 17.78
C ILE A 28 10.77 10.49 18.66
N ALA A 29 11.36 10.29 19.81
CA ALA A 29 11.60 11.36 20.79
C ALA A 29 13.05 11.84 20.81
N TYR A 30 13.98 11.00 20.33
CA TYR A 30 15.40 11.32 20.28
C TYR A 30 16.07 10.70 19.05
N ILE A 31 16.97 11.43 18.43
CA ILE A 31 17.97 10.96 17.46
C ILE A 31 19.27 11.71 17.74
N GLY A 32 20.37 10.99 17.93
CA GLY A 32 21.68 11.62 18.17
C GLY A 32 22.82 10.62 18.20
N ASP A 33 24.05 11.14 18.19
CA ASP A 33 25.32 10.40 18.25
C ASP A 33 25.76 10.04 19.67
N ALA A 34 25.17 10.66 20.67
CA ALA A 34 25.40 10.37 22.10
C ALA A 34 24.23 9.62 22.73
N GLU A 35 24.52 8.77 23.69
CA GLU A 35 23.47 8.09 24.45
C GLU A 35 22.66 9.10 25.26
N PRO A 36 21.32 9.13 25.14
CA PRO A 36 20.49 10.06 25.92
C PRO A 36 20.48 9.67 27.38
N GLN A 37 20.37 10.69 28.27
CA GLN A 37 20.25 10.46 29.71
C GLN A 37 18.83 10.01 30.12
N GLU A 38 17.84 10.30 29.29
CA GLU A 38 16.44 9.89 29.49
C GLU A 38 16.30 8.38 29.34
N ASP A 39 15.49 7.76 30.21
CA ASP A 39 15.13 6.34 30.12
C ASP A 39 14.03 6.12 29.07
N TYR A 40 14.33 5.30 28.09
CA TYR A 40 13.41 4.86 27.02
C TYR A 40 12.96 3.40 27.22
N GLY A 41 13.28 2.77 28.34
CA GLY A 41 12.95 1.38 28.65
C GLY A 41 13.81 0.36 27.89
N GLU A 42 13.19 -0.58 27.18
CA GLU A 42 13.90 -1.64 26.47
C GLU A 42 14.99 -1.08 25.53
N ARG A 43 16.16 -1.73 25.56
CA ARG A 43 17.31 -1.42 24.71
C ARG A 43 17.43 -2.42 23.58
N TYR A 44 17.58 -1.92 22.36
CA TYR A 44 17.86 -2.71 21.16
C TYR A 44 19.31 -2.50 20.73
N ASP A 45 20.09 -3.58 20.64
CA ASP A 45 21.46 -3.52 20.11
C ASP A 45 21.42 -3.36 18.59
N GLY A 46 21.84 -2.21 18.12
CA GLY A 46 21.84 -1.83 16.71
C GLY A 46 23.07 -2.24 15.91
N LYS A 47 24.00 -3.00 16.51
CA LYS A 47 25.21 -3.43 15.81
C LYS A 47 24.87 -4.23 14.55
N HIS A 48 25.44 -3.82 13.41
CA HIS A 48 25.15 -4.41 12.09
C HIS A 48 23.63 -4.35 11.72
N ARG A 49 22.98 -3.27 12.11
CA ARG A 49 21.56 -3.02 11.80
C ARG A 49 21.39 -1.63 11.21
N LEU A 50 20.49 -1.52 10.26
CA LEU A 50 20.08 -0.26 9.63
C LEU A 50 18.63 0.03 10.01
N LEU A 51 18.40 1.16 10.68
CA LEU A 51 17.07 1.66 11.04
C LEU A 51 16.58 2.65 9.97
N MET A 52 15.33 2.53 9.56
CA MET A 52 14.69 3.51 8.70
C MET A 52 13.19 3.61 8.97
N SER A 53 12.52 4.58 8.35
CA SER A 53 11.06 4.57 8.29
C SER A 53 10.55 3.26 7.72
N GLY A 54 9.51 2.71 8.30
CA GLY A 54 8.79 1.59 7.71
C GLY A 54 8.09 1.98 6.41
N PHE A 55 7.68 0.97 5.63
CA PHE A 55 7.08 1.16 4.31
C PHE A 55 5.57 1.31 4.38
N TYR A 56 5.01 2.04 3.43
CA TYR A 56 3.59 2.31 3.25
C TYR A 56 3.14 1.73 1.91
N ASN A 57 2.44 0.60 1.95
CA ASN A 57 1.85 -0.03 0.79
C ASN A 57 0.51 0.66 0.47
N VAL A 58 0.43 1.45 -0.61
CA VAL A 58 -0.70 2.33 -0.85
C VAL A 58 -1.81 1.73 -1.73
N HIS A 59 -1.66 0.48 -2.13
CA HIS A 59 -2.69 -0.26 -2.87
C HIS A 59 -2.53 -1.75 -2.69
N SER A 60 -3.57 -2.41 -2.18
CA SER A 60 -3.62 -3.86 -2.02
C SER A 60 -5.07 -4.38 -2.00
N HIS A 61 -5.18 -5.70 -2.06
CA HIS A 61 -6.39 -6.51 -1.91
C HIS A 61 -6.07 -7.67 -0.97
N ALA A 62 -6.03 -7.40 0.34
CA ALA A 62 -5.44 -8.29 1.33
C ALA A 62 -6.01 -9.73 1.31
N PRO A 63 -7.34 -9.95 1.23
CA PRO A 63 -7.89 -11.32 1.14
C PRO A 63 -7.46 -12.10 -0.11
N MET A 64 -6.94 -11.45 -1.16
CA MET A 64 -6.47 -12.12 -2.37
C MET A 64 -5.23 -13.01 -2.17
N THR A 65 -4.65 -13.06 -0.96
CA THR A 65 -3.68 -14.13 -0.62
C THR A 65 -4.29 -15.53 -0.79
N LEU A 66 -5.62 -15.68 -0.68
CA LEU A 66 -6.36 -16.90 -0.99
C LEU A 66 -6.26 -17.32 -2.46
N LEU A 67 -6.04 -16.38 -3.37
CA LEU A 67 -5.95 -16.58 -4.82
C LEU A 67 -4.51 -16.67 -5.34
N ARG A 68 -3.52 -16.61 -4.46
CA ARG A 68 -2.10 -16.64 -4.86
C ARG A 68 -1.78 -17.83 -5.74
N GLY A 69 -1.33 -17.58 -6.99
CA GLY A 69 -0.99 -18.61 -7.96
C GLY A 69 -2.20 -19.33 -8.61
N TYR A 70 -3.44 -18.90 -8.33
CA TYR A 70 -4.63 -19.56 -8.87
C TYR A 70 -4.91 -19.18 -10.34
N ALA A 71 -4.73 -17.94 -10.73
CA ALA A 71 -5.12 -17.43 -12.04
C ALA A 71 -3.92 -16.77 -12.74
N GLU A 72 -3.40 -17.40 -13.77
CA GLU A 72 -2.20 -16.97 -14.47
C GLU A 72 -2.41 -16.91 -15.99
N ASN A 73 -1.61 -16.05 -16.66
CA ASN A 73 -1.51 -16.01 -18.14
C ASN A 73 -2.82 -15.71 -18.87
N LEU A 74 -3.64 -14.81 -18.32
CA LEU A 74 -4.88 -14.32 -18.92
C LEU A 74 -4.86 -12.79 -19.05
N PRO A 75 -5.45 -12.22 -20.13
CA PRO A 75 -5.74 -10.79 -20.18
C PRO A 75 -6.65 -10.36 -19.02
N LEU A 76 -6.50 -9.12 -18.52
CA LEU A 76 -7.16 -8.63 -17.30
C LEU A 76 -8.67 -8.91 -17.25
N GLN A 77 -9.42 -8.58 -18.31
CA GLN A 77 -10.89 -8.77 -18.33
C GLN A 77 -11.29 -10.24 -18.22
N ARG A 78 -10.55 -11.14 -18.89
CA ARG A 78 -10.76 -12.58 -18.78
C ARG A 78 -10.30 -13.11 -17.43
N TRP A 79 -9.19 -12.58 -16.91
CA TRP A 79 -8.67 -12.91 -15.59
C TRP A 79 -9.70 -12.58 -14.50
N LEU A 80 -10.27 -11.36 -14.53
CA LEU A 80 -11.34 -10.95 -13.61
C LEU A 80 -12.59 -11.84 -13.80
N GLY A 81 -13.14 -11.90 -15.00
CA GLY A 81 -14.45 -12.53 -15.25
C GLY A 81 -14.45 -14.04 -15.16
N GLU A 82 -13.37 -14.71 -15.59
CA GLU A 82 -13.32 -16.18 -15.67
C GLU A 82 -12.69 -16.84 -14.42
N LYS A 83 -11.91 -16.08 -13.63
CA LYS A 83 -11.15 -16.63 -12.51
C LYS A 83 -11.39 -15.90 -11.20
N VAL A 84 -11.15 -14.59 -11.15
CA VAL A 84 -11.18 -13.83 -9.88
C VAL A 84 -12.60 -13.76 -9.33
N PHE A 85 -13.54 -13.19 -10.06
CA PHE A 85 -14.92 -13.03 -9.58
C PHE A 85 -15.59 -14.35 -9.20
N PRO A 86 -15.49 -15.45 -9.99
CA PRO A 86 -16.03 -16.75 -9.58
C PRO A 86 -15.41 -17.29 -8.28
N PHE A 87 -14.12 -17.01 -8.02
CA PHE A 87 -13.46 -17.40 -6.78
C PHE A 87 -13.94 -16.53 -5.62
N GLU A 88 -14.00 -15.21 -5.81
CA GLU A 88 -14.45 -14.24 -4.81
C GLU A 88 -15.89 -14.48 -4.37
N ASP A 89 -16.79 -14.91 -5.27
CA ASP A 89 -18.16 -15.33 -4.94
C ASP A 89 -18.24 -16.47 -3.92
N LYS A 90 -17.15 -17.19 -3.68
CA LYS A 90 -17.07 -18.30 -2.72
C LYS A 90 -16.33 -17.95 -1.44
N ILE A 91 -15.75 -16.75 -1.36
CA ILE A 91 -15.13 -16.25 -0.14
C ILE A 91 -16.24 -15.93 0.87
N ASP A 92 -16.01 -16.30 2.12
CA ASP A 92 -16.79 -15.87 3.27
C ASP A 92 -15.93 -15.04 4.23
N ASP A 93 -16.55 -14.45 5.25
CA ASP A 93 -15.84 -13.59 6.21
C ASP A 93 -14.70 -14.31 6.94
N GLU A 94 -14.84 -15.61 7.21
CA GLU A 94 -13.78 -16.38 7.86
C GLU A 94 -12.59 -16.60 6.92
N ALA A 95 -12.83 -16.86 5.64
CA ALA A 95 -11.78 -16.95 4.63
C ALA A 95 -11.11 -15.59 4.44
N ALA A 96 -11.89 -14.50 4.37
CA ALA A 96 -11.36 -13.13 4.29
C ALA A 96 -10.50 -12.76 5.51
N TYR A 97 -10.92 -13.18 6.73
CA TYR A 97 -10.13 -12.99 7.94
C TYR A 97 -8.73 -13.61 7.82
N TYR A 98 -8.66 -14.90 7.49
CA TYR A 98 -7.36 -15.60 7.39
C TYR A 98 -6.52 -15.11 6.21
N GLY A 99 -7.16 -14.79 5.07
CA GLY A 99 -6.48 -14.17 3.93
C GLY A 99 -5.85 -12.83 4.29
N THR A 100 -6.59 -11.99 5.02
CA THR A 100 -6.10 -10.69 5.51
C THR A 100 -4.98 -10.85 6.54
N GLN A 101 -5.11 -11.78 7.49
CA GLN A 101 -4.05 -12.07 8.47
C GLN A 101 -2.75 -12.52 7.77
N LEU A 102 -2.84 -13.38 6.75
CA LEU A 102 -1.68 -13.83 5.99
C LEU A 102 -1.02 -12.66 5.23
N SER A 103 -1.83 -11.80 4.60
CA SER A 103 -1.37 -10.60 3.93
C SER A 103 -0.61 -9.68 4.88
N ILE A 104 -1.20 -9.38 6.04
CA ILE A 104 -0.58 -8.52 7.05
C ILE A 104 0.73 -9.13 7.59
N ALA A 105 0.76 -10.44 7.81
CA ALA A 105 1.98 -11.11 8.25
C ALA A 105 3.12 -10.95 7.22
N GLU A 106 2.83 -11.13 5.92
CA GLU A 106 3.83 -10.94 4.85
C GLU A 106 4.31 -9.49 4.78
N MET A 107 3.39 -8.52 4.89
CA MET A 107 3.69 -7.10 4.94
C MET A 107 4.57 -6.73 6.14
N LEU A 108 4.21 -7.17 7.36
CA LEU A 108 4.99 -6.91 8.57
C LEU A 108 6.38 -7.55 8.50
N ALA A 109 6.50 -8.78 7.98
CA ALA A 109 7.79 -9.46 7.82
C ALA A 109 8.71 -8.78 6.80
N SER A 110 8.16 -7.91 5.94
CA SER A 110 8.93 -7.12 4.96
C SER A 110 9.00 -5.61 5.28
N GLY A 111 8.71 -5.21 6.53
CA GLY A 111 8.89 -3.83 6.99
C GLY A 111 7.75 -2.87 6.65
N THR A 112 6.63 -3.36 6.12
CA THR A 112 5.44 -2.55 5.86
C THR A 112 4.69 -2.26 7.17
N VAL A 113 4.44 -0.99 7.45
CA VAL A 113 3.81 -0.49 8.68
C VAL A 113 2.38 -0.03 8.47
N SER A 114 2.01 0.22 7.23
CA SER A 114 0.68 0.70 6.83
C SER A 114 0.35 0.20 5.44
N PHE A 115 -0.92 -0.13 5.20
CA PHE A 115 -1.40 -0.48 3.86
C PHE A 115 -2.74 0.19 3.55
N SER A 116 -3.03 0.40 2.27
CA SER A 116 -4.36 0.76 1.78
C SER A 116 -4.98 -0.45 1.11
N ASP A 117 -6.22 -0.75 1.46
CA ASP A 117 -6.94 -1.91 0.96
C ASP A 117 -8.28 -1.53 0.35
N MET A 118 -8.61 -2.20 -0.74
CA MET A 118 -9.87 -2.09 -1.44
C MET A 118 -10.47 -3.49 -1.59
N TYR A 119 -11.46 -3.83 -0.75
CA TYR A 119 -12.06 -5.17 -0.83
C TYR A 119 -13.52 -5.21 -0.33
N PHE A 120 -14.09 -6.43 -0.11
CA PHE A 120 -15.53 -6.60 0.09
C PHE A 120 -15.94 -7.06 1.49
N PHE A 121 -15.20 -7.94 2.14
CA PHE A 121 -15.59 -8.71 3.33
C PHE A 121 -15.19 -8.02 4.64
N PHE A 122 -15.81 -6.90 4.96
CA PHE A 122 -15.43 -6.08 6.10
C PHE A 122 -15.53 -6.79 7.45
N ASP A 123 -16.54 -7.64 7.64
CA ASP A 123 -16.73 -8.37 8.90
C ASP A 123 -15.62 -9.41 9.15
N GLY A 124 -14.99 -9.92 8.09
CA GLY A 124 -13.79 -10.74 8.18
C GLY A 124 -12.50 -9.92 8.31
N MET A 125 -12.36 -8.84 7.51
CA MET A 125 -11.13 -8.05 7.45
C MET A 125 -10.88 -7.23 8.71
N MET A 126 -11.92 -6.59 9.26
CA MET A 126 -11.79 -5.70 10.42
C MET A 126 -11.20 -6.36 11.67
N PRO A 127 -11.66 -7.55 12.09
CA PRO A 127 -11.00 -8.26 13.20
C PRO A 127 -9.52 -8.53 12.91
N ALA A 128 -9.18 -8.97 11.69
CA ALA A 128 -7.81 -9.26 11.29
C ALA A 128 -6.91 -8.02 11.39
N ILE A 129 -7.39 -6.86 10.92
CA ILE A 129 -6.67 -5.59 10.99
C ILE A 129 -6.49 -5.15 12.46
N ARG A 130 -7.55 -5.18 13.27
CA ARG A 130 -7.51 -4.78 14.69
C ARG A 130 -6.52 -5.62 15.48
N GLU A 131 -6.60 -6.94 15.36
CA GLU A 131 -5.76 -7.89 16.10
C GLU A 131 -4.29 -7.76 15.70
N SER A 132 -3.99 -7.47 14.45
CA SER A 132 -2.63 -7.33 13.96
C SER A 132 -1.89 -6.10 14.50
N GLY A 133 -2.62 -5.01 14.75
CA GLY A 133 -2.06 -3.72 15.16
C GLY A 133 -1.44 -2.88 14.03
N ILE A 134 -1.42 -3.35 12.79
CA ILE A 134 -0.91 -2.60 11.63
C ILE A 134 -1.80 -1.38 11.31
N LYS A 135 -1.26 -0.36 10.66
CA LYS A 135 -2.07 0.73 10.11
C LYS A 135 -2.76 0.32 8.82
N CYS A 136 -4.01 0.75 8.64
CA CYS A 136 -4.77 0.48 7.42
C CYS A 136 -5.61 1.68 6.99
N ASN A 137 -5.61 1.97 5.70
CA ASN A 137 -6.67 2.71 5.05
C ASN A 137 -7.57 1.68 4.36
N LEU A 138 -8.78 1.50 4.86
CA LEU A 138 -9.71 0.48 4.36
C LEU A 138 -10.79 1.14 3.51
N SER A 139 -11.09 0.56 2.35
CA SER A 139 -12.15 1.01 1.46
C SER A 139 -13.00 -0.15 0.94
N ARG A 140 -14.31 0.09 0.82
CA ARG A 140 -15.26 -0.89 0.27
C ARG A 140 -15.25 -0.85 -1.24
N GLY A 141 -14.71 -1.89 -1.86
CA GLY A 141 -14.77 -2.06 -3.32
C GLY A 141 -16.22 -1.94 -3.81
N LEU A 142 -16.45 -1.08 -4.80
CA LEU A 142 -17.77 -0.82 -5.34
C LEU A 142 -17.80 -1.08 -6.85
N THR A 143 -18.60 -2.08 -7.24
CA THR A 143 -18.91 -2.40 -8.63
C THR A 143 -20.42 -2.36 -8.83
N VAL A 144 -20.90 -1.59 -9.81
CA VAL A 144 -22.33 -1.42 -10.11
C VAL A 144 -22.52 -1.29 -11.62
N PHE A 145 -23.26 -2.20 -12.21
CA PHE A 145 -23.45 -2.28 -13.66
C PHE A 145 -24.86 -1.85 -14.11
N ASP A 146 -25.71 -1.40 -13.20
CA ASP A 146 -27.07 -0.96 -13.45
C ASP A 146 -27.34 0.42 -12.82
N ASP A 147 -28.55 0.96 -13.03
CA ASP A 147 -28.95 2.27 -12.50
C ASP A 147 -29.43 2.26 -11.04
N SER A 148 -28.94 1.31 -10.23
CA SER A 148 -29.25 1.24 -8.80
C SER A 148 -28.89 2.53 -8.07
N ASP A 149 -29.72 2.93 -7.10
CA ASP A 149 -29.38 4.03 -6.21
C ASP A 149 -28.28 3.61 -5.23
N TYR A 150 -27.24 4.43 -5.09
CA TYR A 150 -26.11 4.17 -4.20
C TYR A 150 -26.57 3.85 -2.76
N GLU A 151 -27.56 4.59 -2.24
CA GLU A 151 -28.10 4.42 -0.89
C GLU A 151 -28.77 3.04 -0.69
N SER A 152 -29.22 2.40 -1.76
CA SER A 152 -29.82 1.06 -1.71
C SER A 152 -28.78 -0.07 -1.64
N LEU A 153 -27.53 0.21 -2.00
CA LEU A 153 -26.47 -0.79 -2.10
C LEU A 153 -25.97 -1.20 -0.71
N ALA A 154 -25.59 -2.47 -0.58
CA ALA A 154 -24.89 -2.98 0.60
C ALA A 154 -23.58 -2.20 0.84
N ALA A 155 -22.86 -1.85 -0.22
CA ALA A 155 -21.64 -1.06 -0.14
C ALA A 155 -21.84 0.33 0.50
N CYS A 156 -22.98 0.98 0.30
CA CYS A 156 -23.29 2.25 0.99
C CYS A 156 -23.42 2.03 2.50
N LYS A 157 -24.07 0.96 2.93
CA LYS A 157 -24.19 0.62 4.37
C LYS A 157 -22.83 0.30 4.98
N ASP A 158 -22.01 -0.44 4.26
CA ASP A 158 -20.64 -0.75 4.68
C ASP A 158 -19.79 0.53 4.80
N ASN A 159 -19.89 1.44 3.83
CA ASN A 159 -19.21 2.74 3.86
C ASN A 159 -19.65 3.61 5.03
N LEU A 160 -20.97 3.67 5.31
CA LEU A 160 -21.50 4.40 6.48
C LEU A 160 -20.97 3.80 7.79
N ARG A 161 -20.93 2.48 7.90
CA ARG A 161 -20.38 1.77 9.05
C ARG A 161 -18.88 2.04 9.20
N LEU A 162 -18.12 1.98 8.09
CA LEU A 162 -16.71 2.27 8.08
C LEU A 162 -16.40 3.69 8.57
N LEU A 163 -17.10 4.68 8.04
CA LEU A 163 -16.85 6.08 8.36
C LEU A 163 -17.35 6.47 9.77
N ASN A 164 -18.49 5.95 10.21
CA ASN A 164 -19.12 6.37 11.46
C ASN A 164 -18.68 5.57 12.67
N GLU A 165 -18.35 4.29 12.49
CA GLU A 165 -18.03 3.40 13.60
C GLU A 165 -16.54 3.09 13.72
N TRP A 166 -15.84 2.94 12.58
CA TRP A 166 -14.47 2.40 12.57
C TRP A 166 -13.39 3.42 12.24
N ASN A 167 -13.73 4.50 11.52
CA ASN A 167 -12.74 5.53 11.18
C ASN A 167 -12.15 6.16 12.44
N GLY A 168 -10.82 6.17 12.54
CA GLY A 168 -10.08 6.67 13.72
C GLY A 168 -9.86 5.64 14.81
N GLU A 169 -10.38 4.40 14.70
CA GLU A 169 -10.09 3.32 15.66
C GLU A 169 -8.59 3.01 15.76
N MET A 170 -8.25 2.20 16.76
CA MET A 170 -6.87 1.80 17.07
C MET A 170 -5.94 3.01 17.28
N GLY A 171 -6.47 4.10 17.83
CA GLY A 171 -5.71 5.34 18.04
C GLY A 171 -5.34 6.08 16.74
N GLY A 172 -6.17 5.95 15.70
CA GLY A 172 -5.97 6.55 14.38
C GLY A 172 -5.18 5.67 13.40
N ARG A 173 -4.90 4.42 13.75
CA ARG A 173 -4.26 3.48 12.82
C ARG A 173 -5.21 3.07 11.69
N LEU A 174 -6.52 3.03 11.95
CA LEU A 174 -7.54 2.77 10.93
C LEU A 174 -8.11 4.08 10.38
N ILE A 175 -8.09 4.21 9.05
CA ILE A 175 -8.74 5.30 8.31
C ILE A 175 -9.74 4.66 7.33
N GLY A 176 -10.96 5.20 7.28
CA GLY A 176 -11.98 4.83 6.31
C GLY A 176 -11.85 5.68 5.06
N ASP A 177 -11.61 5.05 3.91
CA ASP A 177 -11.66 5.68 2.60
C ASP A 177 -12.91 5.19 1.85
N LEU A 178 -13.49 6.00 0.95
CA LEU A 178 -14.49 5.54 0.01
C LEU A 178 -13.82 5.00 -1.26
N CYS A 179 -14.56 4.26 -2.07
CA CYS A 179 -14.01 3.61 -3.25
C CYS A 179 -15.00 3.61 -4.41
N ILE A 180 -14.47 3.80 -5.60
CA ILE A 180 -14.99 3.34 -6.88
C ILE A 180 -13.97 2.34 -7.42
N HIS A 181 -14.41 1.12 -7.80
CA HIS A 181 -13.46 0.14 -8.35
C HIS A 181 -12.78 0.70 -9.60
N GLY A 182 -13.54 1.13 -10.59
CA GLY A 182 -13.04 1.77 -11.80
C GLY A 182 -14.19 2.37 -12.61
N GLU A 183 -13.88 3.12 -13.67
CA GLU A 183 -14.88 3.72 -14.55
C GLU A 183 -15.77 2.64 -15.19
N TYR A 184 -15.15 1.59 -15.74
CA TYR A 184 -15.82 0.52 -16.48
C TYR A 184 -16.68 -0.44 -15.62
N THR A 185 -16.61 -0.32 -14.31
CA THR A 185 -17.39 -1.09 -13.34
C THR A 185 -18.39 -0.25 -12.56
N SER A 186 -18.67 0.97 -13.00
CA SER A 186 -19.53 1.92 -12.30
C SER A 186 -20.39 2.71 -13.27
N THR A 187 -21.51 3.27 -12.80
CA THR A 187 -22.34 4.19 -13.58
C THR A 187 -22.09 5.63 -13.15
N PRO A 188 -22.32 6.63 -14.02
CA PRO A 188 -22.16 8.06 -13.67
C PRO A 188 -22.90 8.43 -12.39
N LYS A 189 -24.13 7.94 -12.23
CA LYS A 189 -24.99 8.18 -11.06
C LYS A 189 -24.33 7.73 -9.76
N VAL A 190 -23.74 6.54 -9.74
CA VAL A 190 -23.07 5.99 -8.55
C VAL A 190 -21.75 6.70 -8.29
N VAL A 191 -21.00 7.04 -9.34
CA VAL A 191 -19.75 7.83 -9.21
C VAL A 191 -20.03 9.18 -8.55
N GLU A 192 -21.04 9.92 -9.02
CA GLU A 192 -21.46 11.22 -8.44
C GLU A 192 -21.93 11.08 -7.00
N ALA A 193 -22.70 10.01 -6.68
CA ALA A 193 -23.19 9.78 -5.32
C ALA A 193 -22.04 9.47 -4.34
N VAL A 194 -21.04 8.66 -4.75
CA VAL A 194 -19.83 8.40 -3.95
C VAL A 194 -19.01 9.66 -3.78
N ALA A 195 -18.83 10.46 -4.84
CA ALA A 195 -18.12 11.74 -4.78
C ALA A 195 -18.78 12.70 -3.77
N ALA A 196 -20.12 12.84 -3.83
CA ALA A 196 -20.87 13.65 -2.89
C ALA A 196 -20.74 13.13 -1.44
N HIS A 197 -20.88 11.82 -1.24
CA HIS A 197 -20.71 11.20 0.08
C HIS A 197 -19.30 11.44 0.65
N ALA A 198 -18.26 11.26 -0.16
CA ALA A 198 -16.87 11.51 0.26
C ALA A 198 -16.65 12.97 0.67
N LYS A 199 -17.17 13.91 -0.12
CA LYS A 199 -17.07 15.35 0.16
C LYS A 199 -17.79 15.72 1.44
N ASP A 200 -19.01 15.23 1.64
CA ASP A 200 -19.83 15.52 2.82
C ASP A 200 -19.22 14.93 4.10
N ALA A 201 -18.64 13.74 4.02
CA ALA A 201 -17.97 13.07 5.13
C ALA A 201 -16.53 13.55 5.37
N GLY A 202 -15.94 14.35 4.46
CA GLY A 202 -14.52 14.67 4.48
C GLY A 202 -13.60 13.45 4.31
N ALA A 203 -14.12 12.41 3.65
CA ALA A 203 -13.42 11.16 3.42
C ALA A 203 -12.49 11.24 2.20
N ARG A 204 -11.50 10.37 2.17
CA ARG A 204 -10.61 10.15 1.02
C ARG A 204 -11.26 9.18 0.04
N ILE A 205 -10.79 9.17 -1.19
CA ILE A 205 -11.24 8.22 -2.21
C ILE A 205 -10.07 7.37 -2.72
N HIS A 206 -10.32 6.08 -2.94
CA HIS A 206 -9.40 5.14 -3.55
C HIS A 206 -10.01 4.57 -4.83
N ILE A 207 -9.30 4.62 -5.97
CA ILE A 207 -9.80 4.15 -7.27
C ILE A 207 -8.71 3.42 -8.06
N HIS A 208 -9.10 2.50 -8.98
CA HIS A 208 -8.25 2.13 -10.10
C HIS A 208 -8.46 3.14 -11.24
N LEU A 209 -7.39 3.55 -11.90
CA LEU A 209 -7.45 4.59 -12.92
C LEU A 209 -6.52 4.28 -14.09
N SER A 210 -7.09 4.17 -15.29
CA SER A 210 -6.34 4.00 -16.54
C SER A 210 -5.26 2.93 -16.44
N GLU A 211 -5.63 1.75 -15.93
CA GLU A 211 -4.71 0.64 -15.74
C GLU A 211 -4.31 0.02 -17.07
N THR A 212 -5.30 -0.25 -17.94
CA THR A 212 -5.08 -0.89 -19.24
C THR A 212 -5.43 0.03 -20.39
N GLN A 213 -4.81 -0.23 -21.56
CA GLN A 213 -5.18 0.47 -22.79
C GLN A 213 -6.66 0.28 -23.12
N THR A 214 -7.18 -0.93 -22.93
CA THR A 214 -8.60 -1.23 -23.17
C THR A 214 -9.52 -0.36 -22.34
N GLU A 215 -9.29 -0.24 -21.03
CA GLU A 215 -10.05 0.66 -20.15
C GLU A 215 -10.02 2.09 -20.67
N HIS A 216 -8.82 2.59 -20.97
CA HIS A 216 -8.61 3.97 -21.43
C HIS A 216 -9.36 4.27 -22.74
N GLU A 217 -9.17 3.42 -23.75
CA GLU A 217 -9.79 3.62 -25.08
C GLU A 217 -11.31 3.43 -25.05
N GLU A 218 -11.81 2.44 -24.31
CA GLU A 218 -13.24 2.20 -24.17
C GLU A 218 -13.94 3.33 -23.38
N CYS A 219 -13.32 3.91 -22.35
CA CYS A 219 -13.84 5.09 -21.66
C CYS A 219 -14.01 6.26 -22.64
N LYS A 220 -13.00 6.52 -23.49
CA LYS A 220 -13.10 7.54 -24.54
C LYS A 220 -14.22 7.24 -25.55
N GLN A 221 -14.45 6.00 -25.88
CA GLN A 221 -15.56 5.60 -26.76
C GLN A 221 -16.93 5.79 -26.12
N ARG A 222 -17.08 5.43 -24.82
CA ARG A 222 -18.35 5.55 -24.08
C ARG A 222 -18.71 6.99 -23.76
N HIS A 223 -17.73 7.79 -23.31
CA HIS A 223 -17.97 9.09 -22.69
C HIS A 223 -17.35 10.27 -23.43
N GLY A 224 -16.48 10.04 -24.41
CA GLY A 224 -15.71 11.12 -25.07
C GLY A 224 -14.62 11.71 -24.16
N LEU A 225 -14.30 11.08 -23.06
CA LEU A 225 -13.38 11.52 -22.01
C LEU A 225 -12.37 10.42 -21.67
N THR A 226 -11.15 10.78 -21.26
CA THR A 226 -10.24 9.85 -20.60
C THR A 226 -10.79 9.44 -19.24
N PRO A 227 -10.37 8.30 -18.62
CA PRO A 227 -10.80 7.95 -17.27
C PRO A 227 -10.52 9.06 -16.25
N ALA A 228 -9.38 9.77 -16.34
CA ALA A 228 -9.06 10.86 -15.42
C ALA A 228 -10.01 12.06 -15.61
N ALA A 229 -10.26 12.46 -16.87
CA ALA A 229 -11.20 13.54 -17.18
C ALA A 229 -12.66 13.17 -16.80
N TYR A 230 -13.03 11.90 -16.96
CA TYR A 230 -14.33 11.38 -16.52
C TYR A 230 -14.47 11.48 -14.98
N MET A 231 -13.49 11.01 -14.22
CA MET A 231 -13.54 11.10 -12.76
C MET A 231 -13.53 12.55 -12.25
N GLU A 232 -12.80 13.46 -12.92
CA GLU A 232 -12.86 14.90 -12.63
C GLU A 232 -14.27 15.45 -12.87
N ALA A 233 -14.86 15.15 -14.04
CA ALA A 233 -16.18 15.64 -14.42
C ALA A 233 -17.30 15.21 -13.47
N HIS A 234 -17.16 14.04 -12.81
CA HIS A 234 -18.11 13.49 -11.84
C HIS A 234 -17.71 13.78 -10.37
N GLY A 235 -16.74 14.67 -10.12
CA GLY A 235 -16.42 15.19 -8.79
C GLY A 235 -15.57 14.30 -7.89
N ILE A 236 -15.04 13.18 -8.38
CA ILE A 236 -14.20 12.26 -7.58
C ILE A 236 -12.98 12.99 -7.01
N PHE A 237 -12.36 13.85 -7.79
CA PHE A 237 -11.16 14.57 -7.38
C PHE A 237 -11.42 15.82 -6.53
N ASP A 238 -12.68 16.13 -6.17
CA ASP A 238 -13.01 17.13 -5.16
C ASP A 238 -12.64 16.68 -3.74
N SER A 239 -12.44 15.37 -3.54
CA SER A 239 -11.91 14.76 -2.30
C SER A 239 -10.45 14.33 -2.48
N PRO A 240 -9.64 14.24 -1.40
CA PRO A 240 -8.30 13.71 -1.49
C PRO A 240 -8.32 12.28 -2.05
N THR A 241 -7.69 12.05 -3.20
CA THR A 241 -7.79 10.79 -3.93
C THR A 241 -6.43 10.10 -4.09
N THR A 242 -6.44 8.76 -3.94
CA THR A 242 -5.36 7.88 -4.38
C THR A 242 -5.84 7.07 -5.57
N ALA A 243 -5.15 7.23 -6.71
CA ALA A 243 -5.45 6.53 -7.97
C ALA A 243 -4.41 5.45 -8.24
N ALA A 244 -4.84 4.19 -8.28
CA ALA A 244 -3.97 3.06 -8.55
C ALA A 244 -3.68 2.92 -10.04
N HIS A 245 -2.47 2.44 -10.34
CA HIS A 245 -1.89 2.15 -11.65
C HIS A 245 -1.53 3.38 -12.47
N CYS A 246 -2.49 4.16 -12.98
CA CYS A 246 -2.25 5.34 -13.82
C CYS A 246 -1.27 5.08 -14.97
N VAL A 247 -1.41 3.94 -15.67
CA VAL A 247 -0.50 3.49 -16.73
C VAL A 247 -0.75 4.25 -18.02
N TRP A 248 -2.04 4.39 -18.40
CA TRP A 248 -2.47 4.97 -19.66
C TRP A 248 -3.05 6.36 -19.44
N LEU A 249 -2.17 7.37 -19.29
CA LEU A 249 -2.55 8.78 -19.13
C LEU A 249 -2.14 9.59 -20.35
N GLU A 250 -3.02 10.50 -20.78
CA GLU A 250 -2.72 11.52 -21.78
C GLU A 250 -2.13 12.79 -21.14
N ASP A 251 -1.69 13.75 -21.95
CA ASP A 251 -0.99 14.95 -21.45
C ASP A 251 -1.86 15.77 -20.50
N GLU A 252 -3.13 15.93 -20.80
CA GLU A 252 -4.10 16.67 -20.01
C GLU A 252 -4.41 15.98 -18.68
N ASP A 253 -4.35 14.65 -18.64
CA ASP A 253 -4.60 13.86 -17.42
C ASP A 253 -3.60 14.18 -16.31
N PHE A 254 -2.32 14.40 -16.66
CA PHE A 254 -1.31 14.80 -15.67
C PHE A 254 -1.62 16.16 -15.06
N ASP A 255 -2.18 17.09 -15.84
CA ASP A 255 -2.58 18.41 -15.34
C ASP A 255 -3.81 18.31 -14.42
N ILE A 256 -4.77 17.41 -14.74
CA ILE A 256 -5.91 17.09 -13.87
C ILE A 256 -5.42 16.53 -12.54
N LEU A 257 -4.58 15.46 -12.56
CA LEU A 257 -4.06 14.86 -11.34
C LEU A 257 -3.28 15.88 -10.49
N LYS A 258 -2.48 16.72 -11.11
CA LYS A 258 -1.73 17.78 -10.42
C LYS A 258 -2.63 18.83 -9.80
N LYS A 259 -3.61 19.32 -10.54
CA LYS A 259 -4.59 20.35 -10.10
C LYS A 259 -5.31 19.91 -8.82
N HIS A 260 -5.68 18.66 -8.74
CA HIS A 260 -6.44 18.09 -7.63
C HIS A 260 -5.56 17.42 -6.55
N ASN A 261 -4.23 17.48 -6.68
CA ASN A 261 -3.28 16.81 -5.78
C ASN A 261 -3.56 15.31 -5.61
N VAL A 262 -3.99 14.64 -6.67
CA VAL A 262 -4.20 13.19 -6.68
C VAL A 262 -2.87 12.48 -6.45
N SER A 263 -2.85 11.52 -5.54
CA SER A 263 -1.70 10.63 -5.35
C SER A 263 -1.81 9.42 -6.26
N VAL A 264 -0.72 9.05 -6.90
CA VAL A 264 -0.65 7.85 -7.75
C VAL A 264 -0.08 6.69 -6.96
N ALA A 265 -0.82 5.56 -6.89
CA ALA A 265 -0.32 4.30 -6.39
C ALA A 265 0.27 3.48 -7.55
N CYS A 266 1.58 3.54 -7.73
CA CYS A 266 2.26 2.75 -8.74
C CYS A 266 2.47 1.32 -8.26
N CYS A 267 2.05 0.33 -9.06
CA CYS A 267 2.14 -1.10 -8.74
C CYS A 267 3.01 -1.82 -9.79
N PRO A 268 4.35 -1.67 -9.75
CA PRO A 268 5.22 -2.11 -10.84
C PRO A 268 5.10 -3.60 -11.16
N ALA A 269 5.09 -4.45 -10.14
CA ALA A 269 5.01 -5.89 -10.33
C ALA A 269 3.69 -6.33 -11.00
N SER A 270 2.56 -5.83 -10.51
CA SER A 270 1.24 -6.12 -11.07
C SER A 270 1.09 -5.58 -12.50
N ASN A 271 1.45 -4.31 -12.73
CA ASN A 271 1.38 -3.68 -14.05
C ASN A 271 2.17 -4.47 -15.11
N LEU A 272 3.34 -4.98 -14.74
CA LEU A 272 4.18 -5.78 -15.63
C LEU A 272 3.62 -7.19 -15.82
N LYS A 273 3.20 -7.85 -14.74
CA LYS A 273 2.71 -9.23 -14.79
C LYS A 273 1.41 -9.35 -15.57
N LEU A 274 0.48 -8.40 -15.41
CA LEU A 274 -0.76 -8.32 -16.16
C LEU A 274 -0.60 -7.71 -17.56
N ALA A 275 0.63 -7.31 -17.92
CA ALA A 275 0.94 -6.63 -19.18
C ALA A 275 0.13 -5.33 -19.38
N SER A 276 -0.23 -4.65 -18.29
CA SER A 276 -0.92 -3.36 -18.34
C SER A 276 -0.04 -2.27 -18.94
N GLY A 277 1.29 -2.30 -18.69
CA GLY A 277 2.25 -1.40 -19.31
C GLY A 277 3.14 -0.65 -18.30
N TYR A 278 3.65 0.51 -18.72
CA TYR A 278 4.56 1.36 -17.95
C TYR A 278 3.93 2.73 -17.74
N ALA A 279 3.65 3.09 -16.48
CA ALA A 279 3.22 4.44 -16.14
C ALA A 279 4.31 5.48 -16.52
N ASN A 280 3.91 6.66 -16.97
CA ASN A 280 4.87 7.71 -17.33
C ASN A 280 5.41 8.43 -16.08
N ILE A 281 6.22 7.70 -15.31
CA ILE A 281 6.80 8.18 -14.06
C ILE A 281 7.65 9.45 -14.25
N PRO A 282 8.52 9.59 -15.29
CA PRO A 282 9.27 10.83 -15.48
C PRO A 282 8.37 12.07 -15.60
N LYS A 283 7.26 11.97 -16.34
CA LYS A 283 6.32 13.08 -16.49
C LYS A 283 5.56 13.39 -15.20
N MET A 284 5.17 12.37 -14.44
CA MET A 284 4.57 12.56 -13.12
C MET A 284 5.50 13.30 -12.17
N LEU A 285 6.79 12.93 -12.14
CA LEU A 285 7.81 13.61 -11.33
C LEU A 285 8.03 15.05 -11.78
N GLU A 286 8.11 15.30 -13.09
CA GLU A 286 8.24 16.66 -13.66
C GLU A 286 7.07 17.56 -13.23
N LYS A 287 5.85 17.04 -13.26
CA LYS A 287 4.63 17.74 -12.81
C LYS A 287 4.53 17.83 -11.27
N GLY A 288 5.39 17.15 -10.52
CA GLY A 288 5.35 17.11 -9.05
C GLY A 288 4.08 16.43 -8.51
N ILE A 289 3.62 15.39 -9.19
CA ILE A 289 2.55 14.51 -8.72
C ILE A 289 3.13 13.61 -7.62
N ASN A 290 2.39 13.37 -6.54
CA ASN A 290 2.80 12.45 -5.48
C ASN A 290 2.69 11.01 -5.99
N ILE A 291 3.84 10.33 -6.12
CA ILE A 291 3.91 8.92 -6.52
C ILE A 291 4.26 8.10 -5.30
N ALA A 292 3.46 7.09 -5.01
CA ALA A 292 3.71 6.13 -3.94
C ALA A 292 3.64 4.69 -4.48
N LEU A 293 4.21 3.73 -3.76
CA LEU A 293 4.24 2.32 -4.19
C LEU A 293 3.11 1.51 -3.56
N GLY A 294 2.49 0.67 -4.37
CA GLY A 294 1.57 -0.38 -3.96
C GLY A 294 2.00 -1.74 -4.48
N THR A 295 1.67 -2.80 -3.76
CA THR A 295 1.93 -4.17 -4.25
C THR A 295 0.80 -4.70 -5.11
N ASP A 296 -0.39 -4.09 -5.02
CA ASP A 296 -1.61 -4.71 -5.50
C ASP A 296 -1.93 -6.02 -4.75
N GLY A 297 -2.85 -6.84 -5.24
CA GLY A 297 -3.23 -8.11 -4.63
C GLY A 297 -2.24 -9.25 -4.92
N ALA A 298 -2.21 -10.26 -4.02
CA ALA A 298 -1.41 -11.46 -4.24
C ALA A 298 -1.91 -12.34 -5.40
N ALA A 299 -3.05 -12.05 -5.99
CA ALA A 299 -3.52 -12.67 -7.22
C ALA A 299 -2.80 -12.12 -8.47
N SER A 300 -2.53 -10.80 -8.51
CA SER A 300 -1.88 -10.12 -9.63
C SER A 300 -0.36 -10.01 -9.47
N ASN A 301 0.15 -9.77 -8.27
CA ASN A 301 1.59 -9.67 -7.95
C ASN A 301 2.20 -11.00 -7.51
N ASN A 302 1.44 -11.87 -6.85
CA ASN A 302 1.86 -13.07 -6.10
C ASN A 302 2.71 -12.78 -4.85
N ASN A 303 3.10 -11.55 -4.57
CA ASN A 303 4.02 -11.17 -3.51
C ASN A 303 3.58 -9.84 -2.89
N LEU A 304 3.58 -9.78 -1.56
CA LEU A 304 3.28 -8.55 -0.80
C LEU A 304 4.54 -8.00 -0.12
N ASN A 305 5.71 -8.51 -0.49
CA ASN A 305 6.99 -8.01 -0.07
C ASN A 305 7.35 -6.75 -0.88
N ILE A 306 7.20 -5.59 -0.27
CA ILE A 306 7.39 -4.28 -0.91
C ILE A 306 8.78 -4.09 -1.53
N PHE A 307 9.83 -4.81 -1.08
CA PHE A 307 11.17 -4.72 -1.67
C PHE A 307 11.20 -5.12 -3.13
N GLN A 308 10.33 -6.05 -3.55
CA GLN A 308 10.23 -6.40 -4.97
C GLN A 308 9.73 -5.22 -5.80
N ASP A 309 8.71 -4.51 -5.33
CA ASP A 309 8.17 -3.34 -6.02
C ASP A 309 9.16 -2.16 -5.96
N ILE A 310 9.86 -1.96 -4.84
CA ILE A 310 10.97 -0.99 -4.72
C ILE A 310 12.05 -1.27 -5.77
N TYR A 311 12.50 -2.52 -5.89
CA TYR A 311 13.51 -2.91 -6.88
C TYR A 311 13.02 -2.66 -8.32
N LEU A 312 11.83 -3.17 -8.65
CA LEU A 312 11.25 -3.00 -9.98
C LEU A 312 11.05 -1.53 -10.34
N PHE A 313 10.53 -0.72 -9.41
CA PHE A 313 10.40 0.72 -9.61
C PHE A 313 11.75 1.40 -9.88
N GLY A 314 12.79 1.00 -9.17
CA GLY A 314 14.14 1.54 -9.33
C GLY A 314 14.83 1.17 -10.64
N VAL A 315 14.47 0.07 -11.32
CA VAL A 315 15.18 -0.43 -12.51
C VAL A 315 14.37 -0.38 -13.80
N VAL A 316 13.06 -0.66 -13.75
CA VAL A 316 12.25 -0.83 -14.97
C VAL A 316 12.18 0.45 -15.80
N TYR A 317 11.95 1.59 -15.16
CA TYR A 317 11.82 2.86 -15.86
C TYR A 317 13.14 3.35 -16.45
N LYS A 318 14.29 3.07 -15.80
CA LYS A 318 15.62 3.31 -16.36
C LYS A 318 15.83 2.54 -17.66
N GLY A 319 15.45 1.26 -17.66
CA GLY A 319 15.54 0.41 -18.85
C GLY A 319 14.58 0.85 -19.96
N PHE A 320 13.34 1.13 -19.61
CA PHE A 320 12.31 1.52 -20.58
C PHE A 320 12.58 2.86 -21.26
N TYR A 321 13.03 3.87 -20.49
CA TYR A 321 13.35 5.20 -21.03
C TYR A 321 14.82 5.35 -21.49
N HIS A 322 15.64 4.30 -21.37
CA HIS A 322 17.08 4.33 -21.70
C HIS A 322 17.86 5.43 -20.98
N ASP A 323 17.46 5.74 -19.74
CA ASP A 323 18.07 6.77 -18.90
C ASP A 323 18.42 6.21 -17.51
N SER A 324 19.70 5.97 -17.27
CA SER A 324 20.20 5.46 -15.99
C SER A 324 20.14 6.48 -14.84
N THR A 325 19.87 7.75 -15.13
CA THR A 325 19.80 8.84 -14.13
C THR A 325 18.42 8.98 -13.50
N LEU A 326 17.38 8.37 -14.08
CA LEU A 326 16.04 8.36 -13.54
C LEU A 326 16.02 7.65 -12.17
N LEU A 327 15.18 8.14 -11.25
CA LEU A 327 14.86 7.47 -9.99
C LEU A 327 16.11 7.11 -9.15
N THR A 328 16.71 8.12 -8.54
CA THR A 328 17.77 7.90 -7.54
C THR A 328 17.26 7.02 -6.39
N PRO A 329 18.12 6.28 -5.66
CA PRO A 329 17.71 5.47 -4.52
C PRO A 329 16.87 6.24 -3.49
N ALA A 330 17.22 7.50 -3.21
CA ALA A 330 16.45 8.36 -2.32
C ALA A 330 15.03 8.64 -2.85
N GLN A 331 14.86 8.89 -4.15
CA GLN A 331 13.55 9.06 -4.77
C GLN A 331 12.71 7.77 -4.69
N VAL A 332 13.33 6.62 -4.94
CA VAL A 332 12.65 5.32 -4.83
C VAL A 332 12.18 5.06 -3.40
N LEU A 333 13.05 5.24 -2.39
CA LEU A 333 12.67 5.06 -0.99
C LEU A 333 11.63 6.06 -0.53
N HIS A 334 11.66 7.28 -1.04
CA HIS A 334 10.64 8.30 -0.76
C HIS A 334 9.24 7.80 -1.20
N THR A 335 9.11 7.14 -2.35
CA THR A 335 7.82 6.62 -2.82
C THR A 335 7.25 5.52 -1.92
N ALA A 336 8.11 4.69 -1.33
CA ALA A 336 7.71 3.60 -0.44
C ALA A 336 7.50 4.04 1.03
N THR A 337 7.89 5.27 1.38
CA THR A 337 7.84 5.78 2.77
C THR A 337 7.00 7.04 2.87
N ARG A 338 7.60 8.22 2.73
CA ARG A 338 6.93 9.52 2.94
C ARG A 338 5.79 9.79 1.97
N ALA A 339 6.00 9.53 0.68
CA ALA A 339 4.96 9.70 -0.32
C ALA A 339 3.77 8.77 -0.06
N GLY A 340 4.04 7.53 0.37
CA GLY A 340 3.03 6.58 0.79
C GLY A 340 2.23 7.06 2.00
N ALA A 341 2.90 7.54 3.04
CA ALA A 341 2.23 8.10 4.23
C ALA A 341 1.32 9.29 3.86
N LEU A 342 1.79 10.18 2.99
CA LEU A 342 1.00 11.33 2.51
C LEU A 342 -0.21 10.91 1.69
N SER A 343 -0.06 9.93 0.80
CA SER A 343 -1.14 9.33 0.03
C SER A 343 -2.25 8.76 0.92
N GLN A 344 -1.89 8.21 2.08
CA GLN A 344 -2.82 7.71 3.09
C GLN A 344 -3.36 8.79 4.06
N GLY A 345 -3.00 10.07 3.87
CA GLY A 345 -3.40 11.16 4.75
C GLY A 345 -2.65 11.24 6.08
N ARG A 346 -1.55 10.51 6.25
CA ARG A 346 -0.77 10.40 7.49
C ARG A 346 0.38 11.41 7.50
N THR A 347 0.09 12.65 7.93
CA THR A 347 1.04 13.78 7.81
C THR A 347 2.21 13.74 8.81
N ASP A 348 2.10 13.00 9.91
CA ASP A 348 3.12 12.83 10.94
C ASP A 348 3.85 11.47 10.86
N CYS A 349 3.81 10.81 9.68
CA CYS A 349 4.34 9.48 9.40
C CYS A 349 5.34 9.49 8.21
N GLY A 350 6.02 8.37 8.00
CA GLY A 350 6.85 8.12 6.81
C GLY A 350 8.21 8.83 6.81
N LYS A 351 8.69 9.30 7.97
CA LYS A 351 10.02 9.90 8.15
C LYS A 351 10.68 9.42 9.44
N LEU A 352 11.99 9.22 9.38
CA LEU A 352 12.82 9.03 10.57
C LEU A 352 13.27 10.40 11.11
N ALA A 353 12.39 11.08 11.84
CA ALA A 353 12.63 12.41 12.38
C ALA A 353 11.95 12.57 13.75
N VAL A 354 12.56 13.37 14.64
CA VAL A 354 12.00 13.64 15.98
C VAL A 354 10.61 14.29 15.86
N GLY A 355 9.66 13.79 16.65
CA GLY A 355 8.25 14.21 16.66
C GLY A 355 7.34 13.41 15.74
N TYR A 356 7.87 12.66 14.77
CA TYR A 356 7.11 11.78 13.91
C TYR A 356 6.70 10.49 14.64
N LYS A 357 5.67 9.82 14.14
CA LYS A 357 5.27 8.50 14.60
C LYS A 357 6.43 7.51 14.45
N ALA A 358 6.60 6.64 15.43
CA ALA A 358 7.62 5.60 15.40
C ALA A 358 7.12 4.40 14.59
N ASP A 359 7.00 4.61 13.29
CA ASP A 359 6.70 3.62 12.26
C ASP A 359 8.03 3.26 11.59
N LEU A 360 8.67 2.21 12.07
CA LEU A 360 10.07 1.93 11.81
C LEU A 360 10.29 0.50 11.33
N CYS A 361 11.30 0.28 10.51
CA CYS A 361 11.85 -1.05 10.26
C CYS A 361 13.36 -1.09 10.50
N VAL A 362 13.84 -2.25 10.92
CA VAL A 362 15.27 -2.55 11.11
C VAL A 362 15.67 -3.62 10.11
N ILE A 363 16.72 -3.35 9.34
CA ILE A 363 17.27 -4.26 8.32
C ILE A 363 18.60 -4.80 8.82
N ASP A 364 18.83 -6.09 8.64
CA ASP A 364 20.11 -6.76 8.88
C ASP A 364 21.12 -6.39 7.81
N THR A 365 22.23 -5.82 8.21
CA THR A 365 23.33 -5.45 7.29
C THR A 365 24.54 -6.40 7.37
N ASP A 366 24.49 -7.39 8.28
CA ASP A 366 25.53 -8.44 8.40
C ASP A 366 25.22 -9.62 7.45
N THR A 367 25.04 -9.29 6.19
CA THR A 367 24.69 -10.24 5.14
C THR A 367 25.58 -10.04 3.90
N PRO A 368 25.80 -11.07 3.06
CA PRO A 368 26.63 -10.96 1.87
C PRO A 368 26.20 -9.85 0.91
N GLN A 369 24.87 -9.65 0.71
CA GLN A 369 24.34 -8.66 -0.21
C GLN A 369 24.49 -7.21 0.28
N PHE A 370 24.76 -7.00 1.57
CA PHE A 370 25.07 -5.68 2.12
C PHE A 370 26.59 -5.38 2.17
N THR A 371 27.44 -6.33 1.76
CA THR A 371 28.89 -6.18 1.84
C THR A 371 29.54 -6.03 0.42
N PRO A 372 30.25 -4.92 0.13
CA PRO A 372 30.49 -3.75 1.01
C PRO A 372 29.30 -2.79 1.06
N MET A 373 29.11 -2.10 2.18
CA MET A 373 28.09 -1.06 2.33
C MET A 373 28.72 0.32 2.09
N THR A 374 28.80 0.72 0.83
CA THR A 374 29.32 2.04 0.40
C THR A 374 28.23 3.10 0.36
N ASP A 375 27.00 2.70 0.01
CA ASP A 375 25.79 3.51 0.00
C ASP A 375 24.63 2.66 0.50
N ALA A 376 24.12 3.00 1.70
CA ALA A 376 23.07 2.23 2.36
C ALA A 376 21.71 2.33 1.62
N ALA A 377 21.36 3.52 1.10
CA ALA A 377 20.11 3.70 0.35
C ALA A 377 20.14 2.88 -0.95
N CYS A 378 21.29 2.87 -1.64
CA CYS A 378 21.48 2.05 -2.83
C CYS A 378 21.31 0.55 -2.52
N ASN A 379 21.94 0.06 -1.43
CA ASN A 379 21.82 -1.34 -1.03
C ASN A 379 20.38 -1.70 -0.62
N VAL A 380 19.65 -0.80 0.06
CA VAL A 380 18.25 -1.04 0.40
C VAL A 380 17.39 -1.16 -0.85
N VAL A 381 17.60 -0.33 -1.88
CA VAL A 381 16.80 -0.37 -3.12
C VAL A 381 17.12 -1.58 -3.98
N TYR A 382 18.42 -1.92 -4.13
CA TYR A 382 18.85 -2.85 -5.17
C TYR A 382 19.31 -4.22 -4.65
N ALA A 383 19.60 -4.35 -3.36
CA ALA A 383 20.15 -5.59 -2.81
C ALA A 383 19.30 -6.19 -1.66
N ALA A 384 18.63 -5.36 -0.85
CA ALA A 384 17.85 -5.82 0.28
C ALA A 384 16.63 -6.66 -0.16
N GLN A 385 16.22 -7.55 0.74
CA GLN A 385 15.06 -8.42 0.58
C GLN A 385 14.21 -8.38 1.85
N GLY A 386 12.93 -8.76 1.77
CA GLY A 386 12.07 -8.82 2.95
C GLY A 386 12.65 -9.69 4.08
N ALA A 387 13.36 -10.76 3.73
CA ALA A 387 14.02 -11.64 4.71
C ALA A 387 15.15 -10.96 5.53
N ASP A 388 15.63 -9.79 5.09
CA ASP A 388 16.63 -9.02 5.84
C ASP A 388 16.00 -8.16 6.94
N VAL A 389 14.67 -8.00 6.97
CA VAL A 389 13.96 -7.27 8.01
C VAL A 389 14.00 -8.03 9.33
N ARG A 390 14.46 -7.37 10.38
CA ARG A 390 14.58 -7.93 11.73
C ARG A 390 13.57 -7.37 12.72
N LEU A 391 13.02 -6.20 12.46
CA LEU A 391 12.01 -5.59 13.31
C LEU A 391 11.09 -4.69 12.47
N THR A 392 9.79 -4.77 12.75
CA THR A 392 8.78 -3.82 12.25
C THR A 392 8.01 -3.27 13.44
N MET A 393 7.97 -1.94 13.54
CA MET A 393 7.35 -1.18 14.62
C MET A 393 6.29 -0.23 14.06
N VAL A 394 5.12 -0.20 14.68
CA VAL A 394 4.01 0.70 14.32
C VAL A 394 3.62 1.52 15.55
N ASP A 395 3.64 2.84 15.44
CA ASP A 395 3.38 3.75 16.59
C ASP A 395 4.17 3.36 17.86
N GLY A 396 5.43 2.94 17.70
CA GLY A 396 6.27 2.54 18.82
C GLY A 396 6.02 1.12 19.37
N GLU A 397 5.06 0.40 18.82
CA GLU A 397 4.76 -0.99 19.16
C GLU A 397 5.44 -1.97 18.19
N VAL A 398 6.23 -2.90 18.72
CA VAL A 398 6.90 -3.92 17.91
C VAL A 398 5.88 -5.00 17.54
N LEU A 399 5.56 -5.13 16.24
CA LEU A 399 4.62 -6.14 15.73
C LEU A 399 5.33 -7.37 15.15
N TYR A 400 6.55 -7.20 14.65
CA TYR A 400 7.38 -8.28 14.13
C TYR A 400 8.82 -8.11 14.60
N ARG A 401 9.47 -9.19 15.02
CA ARG A 401 10.87 -9.19 15.42
C ARG A 401 11.51 -10.57 15.23
N ASP A 402 12.62 -10.62 14.51
CA ASP A 402 13.48 -11.80 14.33
C ASP A 402 12.72 -13.09 13.94
N GLY A 403 11.73 -12.98 13.04
CA GLY A 403 10.90 -14.08 12.58
C GLY A 403 9.63 -14.32 13.41
N GLU A 404 9.43 -13.60 14.51
CA GLU A 404 8.27 -13.75 15.38
C GLU A 404 7.26 -12.63 15.19
N PHE A 405 6.02 -12.97 14.94
CA PHE A 405 4.88 -12.06 14.99
C PHE A 405 4.37 -11.94 16.42
N LYS A 406 4.13 -10.71 16.90
CA LYS A 406 3.69 -10.47 18.28
C LYS A 406 2.18 -10.62 18.46
N THR A 407 1.43 -10.49 17.36
CA THR A 407 -0.03 -10.43 17.37
C THR A 407 -0.69 -11.47 16.44
N ILE A 408 0.09 -12.22 15.65
CA ILE A 408 -0.40 -13.16 14.64
C ILE A 408 0.16 -14.55 14.91
N ASP A 409 -0.72 -15.56 15.05
CA ASP A 409 -0.34 -16.98 15.03
C ASP A 409 -0.15 -17.44 13.59
N ILE A 410 1.07 -17.26 13.08
CA ILE A 410 1.37 -17.47 11.65
C ILE A 410 1.18 -18.94 11.22
N GLU A 411 1.44 -19.91 12.09
CA GLU A 411 1.26 -21.31 11.72
C GLU A 411 -0.22 -21.66 11.56
N LYS A 412 -1.08 -21.17 12.46
CA LYS A 412 -2.53 -21.28 12.33
C LYS A 412 -3.03 -20.55 11.08
N VAL A 413 -2.57 -19.32 10.84
CA VAL A 413 -2.99 -18.51 9.69
C VAL A 413 -2.66 -19.22 8.37
N LYS A 414 -1.44 -19.74 8.21
CA LYS A 414 -1.04 -20.52 7.01
C LYS A 414 -1.94 -21.74 6.81
N ALA A 415 -2.17 -22.52 7.87
CA ALA A 415 -2.96 -23.75 7.81
C ALA A 415 -4.44 -23.45 7.45
N GLU A 416 -5.06 -22.44 8.08
CA GLU A 416 -6.45 -22.09 7.83
C GLU A 416 -6.62 -21.44 6.45
N THR A 417 -5.69 -20.58 6.00
CA THR A 417 -5.72 -20.01 4.66
C THR A 417 -5.68 -21.12 3.60
N GLN A 418 -4.75 -22.07 3.69
CA GLN A 418 -4.66 -23.19 2.76
C GLN A 418 -5.96 -24.00 2.74
N LYS A 419 -6.47 -24.37 3.93
CA LYS A 419 -7.72 -25.15 4.07
C LYS A 419 -8.91 -24.45 3.41
N ARG A 420 -9.04 -23.11 3.54
CA ARG A 420 -10.12 -22.33 2.94
C ARG A 420 -9.96 -22.20 1.42
N THR A 421 -8.75 -21.94 0.95
CA THR A 421 -8.45 -21.97 -0.49
C THR A 421 -8.83 -23.31 -1.10
N ASP A 422 -8.44 -24.43 -0.49
CA ASP A 422 -8.81 -25.77 -0.96
C ASP A 422 -10.33 -26.01 -0.94
N ALA A 423 -11.03 -25.50 0.05
CA ALA A 423 -12.49 -25.60 0.13
C ALA A 423 -13.20 -24.77 -0.95
N ILE A 424 -12.67 -23.58 -1.28
CA ILE A 424 -13.16 -22.73 -2.36
C ILE A 424 -12.93 -23.43 -3.70
N LEU A 425 -11.69 -23.90 -3.98
CA LEU A 425 -11.34 -24.59 -5.23
C LEU A 425 -12.21 -25.81 -5.51
N ARG A 426 -12.65 -26.54 -4.49
CA ARG A 426 -13.59 -27.67 -4.66
C ARG A 426 -15.01 -27.27 -5.04
N ARG A 427 -15.38 -25.98 -4.91
CA ARG A 427 -16.71 -25.44 -5.23
C ARG A 427 -16.74 -24.69 -6.57
N LEU A 428 -15.60 -24.52 -7.22
CA LEU A 428 -15.44 -23.97 -8.56
C LEU A 428 -15.56 -25.06 -9.63
#